data_56305261d074a5855121dd1b3a8edad0
#
_entry.id   56305261d074a5855121dd1b3a8edad0
#
_cell.length_a   1.000
_cell.length_b   1.000
_cell.length_c   1.000
_cell.angle_alpha   90.00
_cell.angle_beta   90.00
_cell.angle_gamma   90.00
#
_symmetry.space_group_name_H-M   'P 1'
#
loop_
_entity.id
_entity.type
_entity.pdbx_description
1 polymer ?
#
loop_
_entity_poly.entity_id
_entity_poly.type
_entity_poly.pdbx_seq_one_letter_code
_entity_poly.pdbx_strand_id
1 'polypeptide(L)'
;MKLKFEARDYGYTVIARIEKLLREKCVEKLGIITDELEVIVPKGVLIAAQKRESVIVDFEALMENIDFIHIKEILLYKDNYSYVMDITKLPKSVFEELMQSLYELRIKIAHIRSYFTNTDLNNLIDETKKINHGMTEPDEGLDEFIENLLEAPQELVTKVPIEFYE
;
A
#
# COMPACT_ATOMS: atom_id res chain seq x y z
N MET A 1 3.36 -15.45 -21.07
CA MET A 1 1.95 -15.06 -21.25
C MET A 1 1.88 -13.70 -21.90
N LYS A 2 1.05 -13.56 -22.91
CA LYS A 2 0.84 -12.25 -23.54
C LYS A 2 -0.23 -11.49 -22.76
N LEU A 3 0.12 -10.35 -22.21
CA LEU A 3 -0.83 -9.51 -21.47
C LEU A 3 -1.80 -8.81 -22.44
N LYS A 4 -3.07 -8.74 -22.08
CA LYS A 4 -4.12 -8.02 -22.85
C LYS A 4 -4.06 -6.51 -22.67
N PHE A 5 -3.47 -6.07 -21.57
CA PHE A 5 -3.28 -4.67 -21.21
C PHE A 5 -1.81 -4.42 -20.98
N GLU A 6 -1.42 -3.18 -20.82
CA GLU A 6 -0.05 -2.86 -20.47
C GLU A 6 0.27 -3.34 -19.04
N ALA A 7 1.50 -3.79 -18.81
CA ALA A 7 1.96 -4.22 -17.49
C ALA A 7 1.72 -3.14 -16.42
N ARG A 8 1.87 -1.87 -16.82
CA ARG A 8 1.63 -0.70 -15.95
C ARG A 8 0.19 -0.66 -15.42
N ASP A 9 -0.81 -0.95 -16.24
CA ASP A 9 -2.23 -0.94 -15.81
C ASP A 9 -2.51 -2.06 -14.81
N TYR A 10 -1.95 -3.25 -15.04
CA TYR A 10 -2.00 -4.35 -14.06
C TYR A 10 -1.32 -3.94 -12.76
N GLY A 11 -0.14 -3.35 -12.86
CA GLY A 11 0.63 -2.90 -11.70
C GLY A 11 -0.12 -1.87 -10.87
N TYR A 12 -0.73 -0.89 -11.53
CA TYR A 12 -1.57 0.11 -10.86
C TYR A 12 -2.72 -0.54 -10.10
N THR A 13 -3.41 -1.48 -10.74
CA THR A 13 -4.54 -2.19 -10.12
C THR A 13 -4.11 -2.94 -8.86
N VAL A 14 -2.97 -3.63 -8.92
CA VAL A 14 -2.43 -4.37 -7.77
C VAL A 14 -2.01 -3.42 -6.65
N ILE A 15 -1.26 -2.35 -6.97
CA ILE A 15 -0.77 -1.42 -5.95
C ILE A 15 -1.90 -0.64 -5.29
N ALA A 16 -2.94 -0.27 -6.04
CA ALA A 16 -4.13 0.36 -5.49
C ALA A 16 -4.82 -0.56 -4.48
N ARG A 17 -4.86 -1.86 -4.78
CA ARG A 17 -5.47 -2.85 -3.89
C ARG A 17 -4.70 -3.02 -2.58
N ILE A 18 -3.37 -3.17 -2.63
CA ILE A 18 -2.56 -3.33 -1.41
C ILE A 18 -2.51 -2.03 -0.60
N GLU A 19 -2.44 -0.88 -1.26
CA GLU A 19 -2.48 0.41 -0.59
C GLU A 19 -3.80 0.60 0.19
N LYS A 20 -4.92 0.28 -0.45
CA LYS A 20 -6.23 0.31 0.20
C LYS A 20 -6.30 -0.63 1.40
N LEU A 21 -5.84 -1.85 1.23
CA LEU A 21 -5.81 -2.85 2.31
C LEU A 21 -4.98 -2.38 3.50
N LEU A 22 -3.79 -1.84 3.26
CA LEU A 22 -2.93 -1.33 4.33
C LEU A 22 -3.57 -0.16 5.08
N ARG A 23 -4.23 0.77 4.36
CA ARG A 23 -4.95 1.89 4.99
C ARG A 23 -6.10 1.38 5.86
N GLU A 24 -6.91 0.47 5.35
CA GLU A 24 -8.02 -0.12 6.09
C GLU A 24 -7.55 -0.86 7.36
N LYS A 25 -6.49 -1.64 7.25
CA LYS A 25 -5.90 -2.34 8.40
C LYS A 25 -5.34 -1.38 9.45
N CYS A 26 -4.70 -0.31 9.02
CA CYS A 26 -4.23 0.72 9.96
C CYS A 26 -5.39 1.38 10.69
N VAL A 27 -6.44 1.79 10.00
CA VAL A 27 -7.63 2.39 10.62
C VAL A 27 -8.27 1.41 11.59
N GLU A 28 -8.46 0.16 11.17
CA GLU A 28 -9.08 -0.87 12.01
C GLU A 28 -8.30 -1.18 13.27
N LYS A 29 -6.97 -1.29 13.18
CA LYS A 29 -6.13 -1.78 14.27
C LYS A 29 -5.46 -0.68 15.08
N LEU A 30 -5.11 0.44 14.48
CA LEU A 30 -4.44 1.55 15.17
C LEU A 30 -5.43 2.64 15.64
N GLY A 31 -6.47 2.89 14.86
CA GLY A 31 -7.46 3.92 15.18
C GLY A 31 -8.22 3.68 16.49
N ILE A 32 -8.26 2.44 16.97
CA ILE A 32 -8.93 2.07 18.23
C ILE A 32 -8.02 2.17 19.45
N ILE A 33 -6.71 2.38 19.27
CA ILE A 33 -5.74 2.39 20.39
C ILE A 33 -5.90 3.66 21.23
N THR A 34 -6.04 4.81 20.57
CA THR A 34 -6.11 6.12 21.22
C THR A 34 -6.72 7.16 20.29
N ASP A 35 -7.31 8.22 20.88
CA ASP A 35 -7.74 9.41 20.15
C ASP A 35 -6.60 10.42 19.96
N GLU A 36 -5.47 10.22 20.66
CA GLU A 36 -4.30 11.09 20.59
C GLU A 36 -3.41 10.65 19.43
N LEU A 37 -3.47 11.37 18.31
CA LEU A 37 -2.76 11.01 17.07
C LEU A 37 -1.24 10.92 17.25
N GLU A 38 -0.65 11.77 18.10
CA GLU A 38 0.78 11.81 18.37
C GLU A 38 1.33 10.50 18.96
N VAL A 39 0.47 9.70 19.56
CA VAL A 39 0.85 8.40 20.15
C VAL A 39 1.11 7.35 19.07
N ILE A 40 0.37 7.41 17.96
CA ILE A 40 0.42 6.40 16.89
C ILE A 40 0.93 6.94 15.55
N VAL A 41 1.16 8.26 15.44
CA VAL A 41 1.58 8.88 14.18
C VAL A 41 2.88 9.66 14.40
N PRO A 42 3.93 9.41 13.59
CA PRO A 42 5.12 10.24 13.62
C PRO A 42 4.80 11.71 13.30
N LYS A 43 5.48 12.63 13.96
CA LYS A 43 5.25 14.07 13.80
C LYS A 43 5.34 14.53 12.35
N GLY A 44 6.31 14.02 11.60
CA GLY A 44 6.48 14.36 10.18
C GLY A 44 5.30 13.94 9.31
N VAL A 45 4.68 12.81 9.61
CA VAL A 45 3.49 12.33 8.91
C VAL A 45 2.29 13.21 9.23
N LEU A 46 2.11 13.57 10.50
CA LEU A 46 1.03 14.47 10.92
C LEU A 46 1.15 15.83 10.23
N ILE A 47 2.37 16.39 10.16
CA ILE A 47 2.62 17.65 9.46
C ILE A 47 2.29 17.53 7.97
N ALA A 48 2.68 16.43 7.33
CA ALA A 48 2.38 16.18 5.91
C ALA A 48 0.87 16.14 5.67
N ALA A 49 0.11 15.47 6.54
CA ALA A 49 -1.36 15.41 6.46
C ALA A 49 -1.98 16.80 6.63
N GLN A 50 -1.50 17.58 7.58
CA GLN A 50 -1.99 18.92 7.87
C GLN A 50 -1.75 19.94 6.74
N LYS A 51 -0.79 19.68 5.86
CA LYS A 51 -0.59 20.49 4.65
C LYS A 51 -1.73 20.33 3.63
N ARG A 52 -2.42 19.19 3.66
CA ARG A 52 -3.55 18.90 2.75
C ARG A 52 -4.88 19.25 3.38
N GLU A 53 -5.02 18.96 4.66
CA GLU A 53 -6.21 19.25 5.45
C GLU A 53 -5.75 19.86 6.76
N SER A 54 -6.00 21.17 6.93
CA SER A 54 -5.49 21.94 8.08
C SER A 54 -5.96 21.42 9.44
N VAL A 55 -7.16 20.86 9.48
CA VAL A 55 -7.72 20.26 10.70
C VAL A 55 -7.92 18.77 10.46
N ILE A 56 -7.13 17.95 11.15
CA ILE A 56 -7.24 16.49 11.11
C ILE A 56 -8.03 16.06 12.34
N VAL A 57 -9.28 15.66 12.14
CA VAL A 57 -10.23 15.37 13.22
C VAL A 57 -10.00 14.00 13.88
N ASP A 58 -9.52 13.00 13.11
CA ASP A 58 -9.28 11.65 13.62
C ASP A 58 -8.24 10.91 12.75
N PHE A 59 -7.94 9.68 13.14
CA PHE A 59 -6.97 8.84 12.44
C PHE A 59 -7.42 8.47 11.03
N GLU A 60 -8.71 8.23 10.81
CA GLU A 60 -9.25 7.93 9.49
C GLU A 60 -9.03 9.10 8.53
N ALA A 61 -9.34 10.32 8.98
CA ALA A 61 -9.09 11.54 8.21
C ALA A 61 -7.59 11.73 7.91
N LEU A 62 -6.72 11.40 8.86
CA LEU A 62 -5.27 11.42 8.64
C LEU A 62 -4.88 10.45 7.52
N MET A 63 -5.38 9.22 7.56
CA MET A 63 -5.07 8.20 6.56
C MET A 63 -5.51 8.58 5.15
N GLU A 64 -6.55 9.40 5.01
CA GLU A 64 -7.02 9.92 3.72
C GLU A 64 -6.12 11.03 3.17
N ASN A 65 -5.28 11.63 4.01
CA ASN A 65 -4.46 12.80 3.66
C ASN A 65 -2.95 12.53 3.66
N ILE A 66 -2.55 11.27 3.54
CA ILE A 66 -1.13 10.88 3.51
C ILE A 66 -0.81 10.07 2.25
N ASP A 67 0.48 10.03 1.92
CA ASP A 67 1.00 9.25 0.79
C ASP A 67 1.33 7.81 1.20
N PHE A 68 1.54 6.97 0.18
CA PHE A 68 1.91 5.56 0.37
C PHE A 68 3.12 5.38 1.29
N ILE A 69 4.16 6.21 1.11
CA ILE A 69 5.38 6.10 1.92
C ILE A 69 5.12 6.38 3.41
N HIS A 70 4.15 7.22 3.73
CA HIS A 70 3.78 7.52 5.11
C HIS A 70 3.13 6.33 5.82
N ILE A 71 2.48 5.42 5.08
CA ILE A 71 1.91 4.19 5.64
C ILE A 71 3.03 3.34 6.26
N LYS A 72 4.15 3.20 5.55
CA LYS A 72 5.35 2.53 6.05
C LYS A 72 5.84 3.17 7.36
N GLU A 73 5.95 4.49 7.37
CA GLU A 73 6.41 5.24 8.54
C GLU A 73 5.50 5.05 9.76
N ILE A 74 4.18 5.03 9.55
CA ILE A 74 3.20 4.77 10.61
C ILE A 74 3.37 3.36 11.16
N LEU A 75 3.46 2.36 10.30
CA LEU A 75 3.57 0.96 10.72
C LEU A 75 4.88 0.67 11.45
N LEU A 76 5.96 1.36 11.09
CA LEU A 76 7.26 1.20 11.76
C LEU A 76 7.42 2.07 13.01
N TYR A 77 6.45 2.94 13.30
CA TYR A 77 6.49 3.85 14.43
C TYR A 77 6.13 3.15 15.73
N LYS A 78 7.02 3.24 16.72
CA LYS A 78 6.83 2.63 18.07
C LYS A 78 6.37 1.17 17.95
N ASP A 79 5.27 0.83 18.60
CA ASP A 79 4.74 -0.53 18.70
C ASP A 79 3.64 -0.83 17.67
N ASN A 80 3.41 0.08 16.71
CA ASN A 80 2.31 -0.05 15.74
C ASN A 80 2.37 -1.33 14.91
N TYR A 81 3.58 -1.78 14.57
CA TYR A 81 3.78 -2.93 13.67
C TYR A 81 3.03 -4.17 14.14
N SER A 82 3.13 -4.49 15.44
CA SER A 82 2.55 -5.72 16.00
C SER A 82 1.02 -5.74 16.01
N TYR A 83 0.36 -4.59 15.87
CA TYR A 83 -1.10 -4.52 15.78
C TYR A 83 -1.63 -4.92 14.40
N VAL A 84 -0.83 -4.75 13.35
CA VAL A 84 -1.23 -5.00 11.97
C VAL A 84 -0.46 -6.19 11.36
N MET A 85 0.83 -6.28 11.64
CA MET A 85 1.73 -7.25 11.05
C MET A 85 2.19 -8.26 12.10
N ASP A 86 2.44 -9.49 11.66
CA ASP A 86 3.00 -10.54 12.51
C ASP A 86 4.52 -10.59 12.32
N ILE A 87 5.25 -10.16 13.34
CA ILE A 87 6.72 -10.11 13.30
C ILE A 87 7.36 -11.48 13.12
N THR A 88 6.67 -12.56 13.50
CA THR A 88 7.17 -13.93 13.33
C THR A 88 7.06 -14.40 11.88
N LYS A 89 6.08 -13.90 11.13
CA LYS A 89 5.90 -14.19 9.70
C LYS A 89 6.71 -13.23 8.84
N LEU A 90 6.74 -11.96 9.22
CA LEU A 90 7.40 -10.91 8.44
C LEU A 90 8.15 -9.97 9.41
N PRO A 91 9.46 -10.09 9.54
CA PRO A 91 10.25 -9.16 10.36
C PRO A 91 10.18 -7.72 9.85
N LYS A 92 10.29 -6.75 10.75
CA LYS A 92 10.24 -5.32 10.39
C LYS A 92 11.22 -4.92 9.28
N SER A 93 12.45 -5.45 9.33
CA SER A 93 13.48 -5.14 8.32
C SER A 93 13.07 -5.61 6.93
N VAL A 94 12.46 -6.79 6.83
CA VAL A 94 11.97 -7.33 5.56
C VAL A 94 10.77 -6.53 5.06
N PHE A 95 9.84 -6.21 5.95
CA PHE A 95 8.70 -5.34 5.63
C PHE A 95 9.14 -3.98 5.10
N GLU A 96 10.13 -3.37 5.75
CA GLU A 96 10.66 -2.07 5.32
C GLU A 96 11.23 -2.13 3.90
N GLU A 97 12.01 -3.17 3.59
CA GLU A 97 12.54 -3.40 2.25
C GLU A 97 11.43 -3.62 1.21
N LEU A 98 10.43 -4.44 1.55
CA LEU A 98 9.28 -4.69 0.66
C LEU A 98 8.49 -3.41 0.38
N MET A 99 8.22 -2.60 1.40
CA MET A 99 7.51 -1.34 1.23
C MET A 99 8.31 -0.33 0.41
N GLN A 100 9.64 -0.29 0.58
CA GLN A 100 10.50 0.56 -0.24
C GLN A 100 10.48 0.12 -1.70
N SER A 101 10.55 -1.18 -1.96
CA SER A 101 10.46 -1.74 -3.30
C SER A 101 9.11 -1.44 -3.96
N LEU A 102 8.00 -1.61 -3.24
CA LEU A 102 6.67 -1.26 -3.72
C LEU A 102 6.56 0.23 -4.05
N TYR A 103 7.15 1.07 -3.21
CA TYR A 103 7.17 2.52 -3.46
C TYR A 103 7.92 2.87 -4.74
N GLU A 104 9.07 2.26 -4.99
CA GLU A 104 9.84 2.44 -6.21
C GLU A 104 9.07 1.96 -7.45
N LEU A 105 8.39 0.82 -7.35
CA LEU A 105 7.55 0.30 -8.43
C LEU A 105 6.34 1.22 -8.69
N ARG A 106 5.75 1.77 -7.62
CA ARG A 106 4.68 2.77 -7.72
C ARG A 106 5.13 4.02 -8.48
N ILE A 107 6.34 4.50 -8.19
CA ILE A 107 6.94 5.63 -8.91
C ILE A 107 7.12 5.29 -10.39
N LYS A 108 7.61 4.10 -10.71
CA LYS A 108 7.72 3.63 -12.10
C LYS A 108 6.38 3.63 -12.84
N ILE A 109 5.32 3.19 -12.17
CA ILE A 109 3.96 3.21 -12.73
C ILE A 109 3.52 4.64 -13.01
N ALA A 110 3.81 5.59 -12.10
CA ALA A 110 3.42 6.99 -12.23
C ALA A 110 4.19 7.74 -13.32
N HIS A 111 5.43 7.35 -13.61
CA HIS A 111 6.26 8.03 -14.61
C HIS A 111 6.02 7.49 -16.02
N ILE A 112 5.41 8.28 -16.89
CA ILE A 112 5.10 7.92 -18.28
C ILE A 112 6.33 7.47 -19.07
N ARG A 113 7.49 8.08 -18.80
CA ARG A 113 8.76 7.79 -19.50
C ARG A 113 9.49 6.57 -18.97
N SER A 114 9.09 6.05 -17.82
CA SER A 114 9.70 4.87 -17.23
C SER A 114 9.10 3.61 -17.83
N TYR A 115 9.95 2.61 -18.04
CA TYR A 115 9.47 1.28 -18.42
C TYR A 115 9.00 0.54 -17.18
N PHE A 116 7.73 0.13 -17.17
CA PHE A 116 7.21 -0.83 -16.21
C PHE A 116 7.04 -2.16 -16.97
N THR A 117 7.90 -3.13 -16.65
CA THR A 117 8.01 -4.38 -17.40
C THR A 117 7.15 -5.49 -16.79
N ASN A 118 7.04 -6.63 -17.51
CA ASN A 118 6.42 -7.84 -16.97
C ASN A 118 7.18 -8.36 -15.74
N THR A 119 8.51 -8.19 -15.71
CA THR A 119 9.33 -8.53 -14.54
C THR A 119 8.97 -7.65 -13.35
N ASP A 120 8.81 -6.34 -13.56
CA ASP A 120 8.35 -5.42 -12.52
C ASP A 120 6.97 -5.82 -11.98
N LEU A 121 6.05 -6.21 -12.86
CA LEU A 121 4.72 -6.68 -12.47
C LEU A 121 4.80 -7.95 -11.61
N ASN A 122 5.61 -8.91 -12.00
CA ASN A 122 5.80 -10.14 -11.24
C ASN A 122 6.39 -9.86 -9.86
N ASN A 123 7.36 -8.95 -9.78
CA ASN A 123 7.95 -8.54 -8.51
C ASN A 123 6.90 -7.83 -7.62
N LEU A 124 6.12 -6.94 -8.20
CA LEU A 124 5.04 -6.24 -7.50
C LEU A 124 4.02 -7.23 -6.90
N ILE A 125 3.59 -8.19 -7.69
CA ILE A 125 2.64 -9.23 -7.25
C ILE A 125 3.23 -10.04 -6.10
N ASP A 126 4.47 -10.47 -6.24
CA ASP A 126 5.17 -11.28 -5.23
C ASP A 126 5.32 -10.54 -3.90
N GLU A 127 5.76 -9.30 -3.95
CA GLU A 127 5.93 -8.43 -2.79
C GLU A 127 4.59 -8.11 -2.10
N THR A 128 3.55 -7.86 -2.91
CA THR A 128 2.19 -7.64 -2.41
C THR A 128 1.68 -8.86 -1.63
N LYS A 129 1.86 -10.05 -2.18
CA LYS A 129 1.48 -11.30 -1.50
C LYS A 129 2.26 -11.51 -0.20
N LYS A 130 3.55 -11.24 -0.20
CA LYS A 130 4.40 -11.36 1.00
C LYS A 130 3.93 -10.42 2.12
N ILE A 131 3.60 -9.19 1.80
CA ILE A 131 3.08 -8.23 2.78
C ILE A 131 1.74 -8.71 3.33
N ASN A 132 0.82 -9.11 2.46
CA ASN A 132 -0.48 -9.62 2.90
C ASN A 132 -0.35 -10.83 3.82
N HIS A 133 0.45 -11.82 3.42
CA HIS A 133 0.64 -13.03 4.21
C HIS A 133 1.38 -12.77 5.53
N GLY A 134 2.11 -11.66 5.62
CA GLY A 134 2.77 -11.22 6.84
C GLY A 134 1.86 -10.49 7.83
N MET A 135 0.62 -10.19 7.45
CA MET A 135 -0.34 -9.57 8.38
C MET A 135 -0.83 -10.56 9.43
N THR A 136 -1.22 -10.05 10.59
CA THR A 136 -1.86 -10.84 11.63
C THR A 136 -3.19 -11.42 11.13
N GLU A 137 -3.95 -10.60 10.41
CA GLU A 137 -5.21 -11.00 9.76
C GLU A 137 -5.12 -10.70 8.26
N PRO A 138 -4.53 -11.62 7.45
CA PRO A 138 -4.43 -11.41 6.00
C PRO A 138 -5.79 -11.27 5.32
N ASP A 139 -5.83 -10.55 4.20
CA ASP A 139 -6.96 -10.56 3.30
C ASP A 139 -6.91 -11.86 2.48
N GLU A 140 -7.78 -12.80 2.80
CA GLU A 140 -7.83 -14.11 2.15
C GLU A 140 -8.22 -14.03 0.67
N GLY A 141 -8.92 -12.96 0.27
CA GLY A 141 -9.35 -12.75 -1.12
C GLY A 141 -8.30 -12.12 -2.03
N LEU A 142 -7.16 -11.67 -1.50
CA LEU A 142 -6.18 -10.95 -2.31
C LEU A 142 -5.52 -11.83 -3.38
N ASP A 143 -5.10 -13.04 -3.03
CA ASP A 143 -4.47 -13.96 -3.97
C ASP A 143 -5.43 -14.33 -5.11
N GLU A 144 -6.69 -14.63 -4.77
CA GLU A 144 -7.74 -14.90 -5.75
C GLU A 144 -8.01 -13.69 -6.65
N PHE A 145 -8.05 -12.49 -6.08
CA PHE A 145 -8.19 -11.25 -6.84
C PHE A 145 -7.09 -11.11 -7.89
N ILE A 146 -5.82 -11.35 -7.49
CA ILE A 146 -4.68 -11.25 -8.41
C ILE A 146 -4.77 -12.30 -9.52
N GLU A 147 -5.13 -13.55 -9.19
CA GLU A 147 -5.32 -14.60 -10.19
C GLU A 147 -6.42 -14.22 -11.19
N ASN A 148 -7.55 -13.75 -10.71
CA ASN A 148 -8.67 -13.32 -11.55
C ASN A 148 -8.28 -12.12 -12.42
N LEU A 149 -7.49 -11.19 -11.88
CA LEU A 149 -6.97 -10.04 -12.62
C LEU A 149 -6.13 -10.48 -13.82
N LEU A 150 -5.27 -11.48 -13.64
CA LEU A 150 -4.41 -11.99 -14.71
C LEU A 150 -5.18 -12.83 -15.74
N GLU A 151 -6.20 -13.56 -15.33
CA GLU A 151 -7.00 -14.42 -16.20
C GLU A 151 -8.10 -13.67 -16.95
N ALA A 152 -8.80 -12.75 -16.27
CA ALA A 152 -9.93 -11.99 -16.82
C ALA A 152 -9.76 -10.48 -16.57
N PRO A 153 -8.76 -9.84 -17.16
CA PRO A 153 -8.40 -8.46 -16.83
C PRO A 153 -9.44 -7.41 -17.25
N GLN A 154 -10.25 -7.69 -18.27
CA GLN A 154 -11.20 -6.70 -18.82
C GLN A 154 -12.22 -6.18 -17.81
N GLU A 155 -12.50 -6.94 -16.75
CA GLU A 155 -13.44 -6.54 -15.70
C GLU A 155 -12.75 -5.90 -14.49
N LEU A 156 -11.48 -6.19 -14.29
CA LEU A 156 -10.75 -5.86 -13.05
C LEU A 156 -9.66 -4.83 -13.24
N VAL A 157 -9.03 -4.76 -14.42
CA VAL A 157 -7.94 -3.81 -14.68
C VAL A 157 -8.48 -2.38 -14.68
N THR A 158 -7.86 -1.53 -13.87
CA THR A 158 -8.08 -0.09 -13.89
C THR A 158 -6.91 0.55 -14.60
N LYS A 159 -7.18 1.32 -15.66
CA LYS A 159 -6.13 2.08 -16.33
C LYS A 159 -5.59 3.15 -15.39
N VAL A 160 -4.29 3.40 -15.47
CA VAL A 160 -3.64 4.41 -14.66
C VAL A 160 -4.32 5.77 -14.93
N PRO A 161 -4.92 6.42 -13.92
CA PRO A 161 -5.58 7.70 -14.11
C PRO A 161 -4.54 8.81 -14.32
N ILE A 162 -4.95 9.87 -15.04
CA ILE A 162 -4.07 11.00 -15.36
C ILE A 162 -3.51 11.64 -14.09
N GLU A 163 -4.33 11.76 -13.05
CA GLU A 163 -3.95 12.34 -11.76
C GLU A 163 -2.84 11.56 -11.03
N PHE A 164 -2.63 10.30 -11.38
CA PHE A 164 -1.57 9.48 -10.80
C PHE A 164 -0.20 9.85 -11.35
N TYR A 165 -0.14 10.37 -12.57
CA TYR A 165 1.11 10.81 -13.19
C TYR A 165 1.56 12.15 -12.59
N GLU A 166 2.72 12.17 -12.00
CA GLU A 166 3.36 13.36 -11.41
C GLU A 166 4.45 13.92 -12.31
#